data_c66561d6fb373091c43133216776afbf
#
_entry.id   c66561d6fb373091c43133216776afbf
#
_cell.length_a   1.000
_cell.length_b   1.000
_cell.length_c   1.000
_cell.angle_alpha   90.00
_cell.angle_beta   90.00
_cell.angle_gamma   90.00
#
_symmetry.space_group_name_H-M   'P 1'
#
loop_
_entity.id
_entity.type
_entity.pdbx_description
1 polymer ?
#
loop_
_entity_poly.entity_id
_entity_poly.type
_entity_poly.pdbx_seq_one_letter_code
_entity_poly.pdbx_strand_id
1 'polypeptide(L)' 'MYYGYYLDGDNKVFVCATTPLRGCVELTEDEYYQALEEEQNVTG' A
#
# COMPACT_ATOMS: atom_id res chain seq x y z
N MET A 1 -7.80 -9.54 6.32
CA MET A 1 -7.40 -8.12 6.22
C MET A 1 -7.32 -7.70 4.76
N TYR A 2 -7.68 -6.48 4.49
CA TYR A 2 -7.59 -5.90 3.15
C TYR A 2 -6.44 -4.91 3.12
N TYR A 3 -5.64 -4.95 2.07
CA TYR A 3 -4.46 -4.11 1.92
C TYR A 3 -4.56 -3.29 0.65
N GLY A 4 -3.99 -2.11 0.67
CA GLY A 4 -3.98 -1.26 -0.51
C GLY A 4 -3.23 0.03 -0.26
N TYR A 5 -3.30 0.94 -1.22
CA TYR A 5 -2.70 2.26 -1.05
C TYR A 5 -3.50 3.32 -1.78
N TYR A 6 -3.42 4.54 -1.24
CA TYR A 6 -3.96 5.72 -1.91
C TYR A 6 -2.81 6.51 -2.51
N LEU A 7 -3.09 7.14 -3.63
CA LEU A 7 -2.12 8.05 -4.23
C LEU A 7 -2.37 9.45 -3.71
N ASP A 8 -1.32 10.09 -3.24
CA ASP A 8 -1.37 11.47 -2.77
C ASP A 8 -0.26 12.22 -3.50
N GLY A 9 -0.60 12.77 -4.68
CA GLY A 9 0.40 13.36 -5.54
C GLY A 9 1.37 12.28 -6.02
N ASP A 10 2.63 12.43 -5.68
CA ASP A 10 3.67 11.46 -6.04
C ASP A 10 3.89 10.43 -4.93
N ASN A 11 3.12 10.50 -3.86
CA ASN A 11 3.31 9.63 -2.70
C ASN A 11 2.26 8.54 -2.66
N LYS A 12 2.65 7.40 -2.09
CA LYS A 12 1.74 6.29 -1.84
C LYS A 12 1.50 6.19 -0.35
N VAL A 13 0.23 6.21 0.04
CA VAL A 13 -0.16 6.05 1.44
C VAL A 13 -0.74 4.66 1.61
N PHE A 14 0.01 3.77 2.23
CA PHE A 14 -0.41 2.39 2.41
C PHE A 14 -1.38 2.28 3.57
N VAL A 15 -2.43 1.50 3.37
CA VAL A 15 -3.48 1.32 4.36
C VAL A 15 -3.87 -0.14 4.45
N CYS A 16 -4.39 -0.54 5.60
CA CYS A 16 -4.98 -1.87 5.76
C CYS A 16 -6.22 -1.74 6.65
N ALA A 17 -7.18 -2.62 6.41
CA ALA A 17 -8.43 -2.59 7.15
C ALA A 17 -9.04 -3.97 7.21
N THR A 18 -10.02 -4.13 8.09
CA THR A 18 -10.77 -5.39 8.21
C THR A 18 -11.95 -5.45 7.26
N THR A 19 -12.26 -4.32 6.61
CA THR A 19 -13.33 -4.23 5.62
C THR A 19 -12.74 -3.87 4.27
N PRO A 20 -13.45 -4.19 3.16
CA PRO A 20 -12.95 -3.86 1.83
C PRO A 20 -12.66 -2.36 1.69
N LEU A 21 -11.53 -2.07 1.09
CA LEU A 21 -11.10 -0.70 0.85
C LEU A 21 -11.71 -0.20 -0.45
N ARG A 22 -12.04 1.09 -0.49
CA ARG A 22 -12.60 1.73 -1.68
C ARG A 22 -11.79 2.96 -2.02
N GLY A 23 -11.68 3.23 -3.30
CA GLY A 23 -10.98 4.41 -3.78
C GLY A 23 -9.47 4.29 -3.71
N CYS A 24 -8.96 3.09 -3.52
CA CYS A 24 -7.52 2.86 -3.48
C CYS A 24 -7.17 1.68 -4.38
N VAL A 25 -5.88 1.48 -4.58
CA VAL A 25 -5.38 0.32 -5.31
C VAL A 25 -5.27 -0.83 -4.33
N GLU A 26 -6.03 -1.90 -4.56
CA GLU A 26 -6.00 -3.07 -3.70
C GLU A 26 -4.77 -3.93 -3.98
N LEU A 27 -4.18 -4.44 -2.93
CA LEU A 27 -3.01 -5.30 -3.00
C LEU A 27 -3.25 -6.56 -2.19
N THR A 28 -2.52 -7.62 -2.53
CA THR A 28 -2.46 -8.79 -1.67
C THR A 28 -1.53 -8.50 -0.50
N GLU A 29 -1.57 -9.35 0.51
CA GLU A 29 -0.69 -9.19 1.67
C GLU A 29 0.77 -9.19 1.23
N ASP A 30 1.15 -10.12 0.36
CA ASP A 30 2.53 -10.20 -0.15
C ASP A 30 2.91 -8.93 -0.91
N GLU A 31 2.03 -8.48 -1.78
CA GLU A 31 2.28 -7.26 -2.54
C GLU A 31 2.41 -6.04 -1.64
N TYR A 32 1.59 -5.99 -0.61
CA TYR A 32 1.62 -4.89 0.34
C TYR A 32 2.97 -4.81 1.04
N TYR A 33 3.44 -5.94 1.56
CA TYR A 33 4.72 -5.95 2.26
C TYR A 33 5.89 -5.70 1.33
N GLN A 34 5.84 -6.22 0.11
CA GLN A 34 6.86 -5.95 -0.88
C GLN A 34 6.93 -4.47 -1.22
N ALA A 35 5.78 -3.85 -1.39
CA ALA A 35 5.72 -2.42 -1.69
C ALA A 35 6.27 -1.59 -0.54
N LEU A 36 5.95 -1.97 0.69
CA LEU A 36 6.47 -1.27 1.86
C LEU A 36 7.99 -1.37 1.92
N GLU A 37 8.55 -2.55 1.64
CA GLU A 37 9.99 -2.72 1.62
C GLU A 37 10.64 -1.84 0.56
N GLU A 38 10.06 -1.79 -0.62
CA GLU A 38 10.60 -0.97 -1.70
C GLU A 38 10.61 0.50 -1.32
N GLU A 39 9.56 0.97 -0.66
CA GLU A 39 9.51 2.36 -0.23
C GLU A 39 10.54 2.64 0.86
N GLN A 40 10.82 1.69 1.71
CA GLN A 40 11.79 1.85 2.77
C GLN A 40 13.22 1.75 2.25
N ASN A 41 13.43 1.09 1.13
CA ASN A 41 14.76 0.88 0.55
C ASN A 41 15.12 1.93 -0.48
N VAL A 42 14.34 2.97 -0.60
CA VAL A 42 14.53 4.00 -1.61
C VAL A 42 15.73 4.88 -1.33
N THR A 43 16.30 4.76 -0.18
CA THR A 43 17.44 5.58 0.19
C THR A 43 18.75 5.07 -0.40
N GLY A 44 18.70 4.58 -1.55
CA GLY A 44 19.90 4.01 -2.16
C GLY A 44 21.11 4.91 -2.06
#